data_d812f64af9036308bc8f9db5fe1700af
#
_entry.id   d812f64af9036308bc8f9db5fe1700af
#
_cell.length_a   1.000
_cell.length_b   1.000
_cell.length_c   1.000
_cell.angle_alpha   90.00
_cell.angle_beta   90.00
_cell.angle_gamma   90.00
#
_symmetry.space_group_name_H-M   'P 1'
#
loop_
_entity.id
_entity.type
_entity.pdbx_description
1 polymer ?
#
loop_
_entity_poly.entity_id
_entity_poly.type
_entity_poly.pdbx_seq_one_letter_code
_entity_poly.pdbx_strand_id
1 'polypeptide(L)' 'MARVARVTEIVAGSPDSFDDAIKTGFERACKTLRGITGVRVLEQRVKVADNKMVEYRVRMEIIFVLEG' A
#
# COMPACT_ATOMS: atom_id res chain seq x y z
N MET A 1 7.37 -26.65 6.83
CA MET A 1 6.44 -26.74 5.69
C MET A 1 6.64 -25.54 4.77
N ALA A 2 6.74 -25.81 3.49
CA ALA A 2 6.96 -24.74 2.51
C ALA A 2 5.69 -23.91 2.31
N ARG A 3 5.87 -22.63 2.05
CA ARG A 3 4.76 -21.72 1.77
C ARG A 3 5.06 -20.93 0.50
N VAL A 4 4.01 -20.55 -0.18
CA VAL A 4 4.11 -19.68 -1.34
C VAL A 4 3.35 -18.40 -1.06
N ALA A 5 4.01 -17.26 -1.25
CA ALA A 5 3.41 -15.95 -1.10
C ALA A 5 3.35 -15.27 -2.46
N ARG A 6 2.38 -14.40 -2.60
CA ARG A 6 2.26 -13.50 -3.76
C ARG A 6 2.39 -12.07 -3.30
N VAL A 7 2.76 -11.23 -4.26
CA VAL A 7 2.90 -9.81 -4.03
C VAL A 7 2.07 -9.06 -5.05
N THR A 8 1.29 -8.10 -4.58
CA THR A 8 0.55 -7.19 -5.43
C THR A 8 1.05 -5.78 -5.14
N GLU A 9 1.41 -5.05 -6.17
CA GLU A 9 1.86 -3.66 -6.00
C GLU A 9 0.69 -2.71 -6.19
N ILE A 10 0.55 -1.77 -5.28
CA ILE A 10 -0.51 -0.75 -5.33
C ILE A 10 0.08 0.62 -5.05
N VAL A 11 -0.66 1.65 -5.48
CA VAL A 11 -0.35 3.04 -5.16
C VAL A 11 -1.55 3.61 -4.42
N ALA A 12 -1.29 4.23 -3.27
CA ALA A 12 -2.32 4.88 -2.48
C ALA A 12 -1.95 6.34 -2.28
N GLY A 13 -2.94 7.20 -2.19
CA GLY A 13 -2.75 8.62 -1.94
C GLY A 13 -3.62 9.11 -0.80
N SER A 14 -3.14 10.14 -0.11
CA SER A 14 -3.88 10.78 0.98
C SER A 14 -3.54 12.27 1.00
N PRO A 15 -4.52 13.14 1.25
CA PRO A 15 -4.23 14.55 1.46
C PRO A 15 -3.63 14.83 2.83
N ASP A 16 -3.64 13.86 3.74
CA ASP A 16 -3.31 14.07 5.15
C ASP A 16 -1.90 13.64 5.53
N SER A 17 -1.50 12.43 5.17
CA SER A 17 -0.20 11.89 5.58
C SER A 17 0.18 10.63 4.82
N PHE A 18 1.46 10.25 4.91
CA PHE A 18 1.92 8.95 4.38
C PHE A 18 1.29 7.80 5.15
N ASP A 19 1.18 7.92 6.47
CA ASP A 19 0.57 6.88 7.28
C ASP A 19 -0.88 6.63 6.87
N ASP A 20 -1.63 7.70 6.60
CA ASP A 20 -2.99 7.59 6.15
C ASP A 20 -3.08 6.92 4.76
N ALA A 21 -2.15 7.25 3.88
CA ALA A 21 -2.09 6.63 2.56
C ALA A 21 -1.84 5.11 2.67
N ILE A 22 -0.89 4.71 3.53
CA ILE A 22 -0.58 3.30 3.75
C ILE A 22 -1.80 2.56 4.29
N LYS A 23 -2.44 3.14 5.29
CA LYS A 23 -3.62 2.55 5.92
C LYS A 23 -4.76 2.40 4.92
N THR A 24 -5.01 3.44 4.13
CA THR A 24 -6.06 3.42 3.11
C THR A 24 -5.82 2.33 2.08
N GLY A 25 -4.58 2.22 1.60
CA GLY A 25 -4.22 1.18 0.63
C GLY A 25 -4.36 -0.21 1.20
N PHE A 26 -3.91 -0.41 2.44
CA PHE A 26 -4.04 -1.69 3.12
C PHE A 26 -5.52 -2.07 3.30
N GLU A 27 -6.33 -1.15 3.79
CA GLU A 27 -7.76 -1.42 3.99
C GLU A 27 -8.47 -1.79 2.69
N ARG A 28 -8.10 -1.13 1.60
CA ARG A 28 -8.66 -1.45 0.28
C ARG A 28 -8.24 -2.85 -0.17
N ALA A 29 -6.98 -3.21 0.05
CA ALA A 29 -6.46 -4.53 -0.30
C ALA A 29 -7.17 -5.62 0.48
N CYS A 30 -7.51 -5.38 1.74
CA CYS A 30 -8.21 -6.34 2.59
C CYS A 30 -9.59 -6.73 2.04
N LYS A 31 -10.17 -5.91 1.18
CA LYS A 31 -11.49 -6.22 0.61
C LYS A 31 -11.43 -7.33 -0.44
N THR A 32 -10.28 -7.50 -1.09
CA THR A 32 -10.16 -8.44 -2.20
C THR A 32 -9.12 -9.54 -1.97
N LEU A 33 -8.18 -9.33 -1.05
CA LEU A 33 -7.10 -10.27 -0.80
C LEU A 33 -7.29 -10.96 0.55
N ARG A 34 -6.88 -12.24 0.61
CA ARG A 34 -6.90 -13.02 1.83
C ARG A 34 -5.49 -13.38 2.23
N GLY A 35 -5.28 -13.56 3.53
CA GLY A 35 -4.00 -14.04 4.03
C GLY A 35 -2.87 -13.03 3.93
N ILE A 36 -3.18 -11.73 4.04
CA ILE A 36 -2.17 -10.69 4.01
C ILE A 36 -1.27 -10.83 5.24
N THR A 37 0.05 -10.92 5.00
CA THR A 37 1.04 -11.07 6.06
C THR A 37 2.01 -9.90 6.14
N GLY A 38 2.05 -9.04 5.15
CA GLY A 38 2.96 -7.92 5.19
C GLY A 38 2.64 -6.85 4.18
N VAL A 39 3.15 -5.67 4.46
CA VAL A 39 3.12 -4.52 3.56
C VAL A 39 4.54 -3.97 3.50
N ARG A 40 5.04 -3.78 2.29
CA ARG A 40 6.37 -3.20 2.09
C ARG A 40 6.23 -1.89 1.35
N VAL A 41 6.69 -0.82 1.94
CA VAL A 41 6.70 0.49 1.29
C VAL A 41 7.89 0.56 0.35
N LEU A 42 7.63 0.82 -0.92
CA LEU A 42 8.66 0.93 -1.95
C LEU A 42 9.08 2.37 -2.17
N GLU A 43 8.13 3.28 -2.15
CA GLU A 43 8.39 4.68 -2.45
C GLU A 43 7.37 5.57 -1.77
N GLN A 44 7.85 6.70 -1.26
CA GLN A 44 6.98 7.76 -0.76
C GLN A 44 7.23 9.00 -1.60
N ARG A 45 6.16 9.64 -2.02
CA ARG A 45 6.24 10.80 -2.90
C ARG A 45 5.19 11.82 -2.50
N VAL A 46 5.52 13.09 -2.62
CA VAL A 46 4.56 14.16 -2.39
C VAL A 46 4.26 14.84 -3.71
N LYS A 47 2.97 14.97 -4.02
CA LYS A 47 2.53 15.75 -5.17
C LYS A 47 2.45 17.21 -4.77
N VAL A 48 3.07 18.08 -5.56
CA VAL A 48 3.10 19.52 -5.31
C VAL A 48 2.36 20.22 -6.45
N ALA A 49 1.51 21.17 -6.09
CA ALA A 49 0.83 22.03 -7.04
C ALA A 49 0.79 23.45 -6.45
N ASP A 50 1.15 24.45 -7.25
CA ASP A 50 1.17 25.86 -6.83
C ASP A 50 1.96 26.09 -5.54
N ASN A 51 3.14 25.46 -5.45
CA ASN A 51 4.02 25.52 -4.28
C ASN A 51 3.39 24.98 -3.00
N LYS A 52 2.41 24.11 -3.12
CA LYS A 52 1.75 23.47 -1.96
C LYS A 52 1.79 21.97 -2.08
N MET A 53 1.98 21.30 -0.96
CA MET A 53 1.91 19.85 -0.88
C MET A 53 0.43 19.47 -0.87
N VAL A 54 -0.01 18.80 -1.94
CA VAL A 54 -1.45 18.51 -2.11
C VAL A 54 -1.81 17.05 -1.88
N GLU A 55 -0.84 16.15 -2.02
CA GLU A 55 -1.12 14.73 -1.83
C GLU A 55 0.14 13.97 -1.43
N TYR A 56 -0.02 13.08 -0.45
CA TYR A 56 1.02 12.14 -0.06
C TYR A 56 0.73 10.81 -0.74
N ARG A 57 1.68 10.33 -1.56
CA ARG A 57 1.52 9.08 -2.32
C ARG A 57 2.51 8.05 -1.84
N VAL A 58 2.03 6.80 -1.72
CA VAL A 58 2.85 5.67 -1.32
C VAL A 58 2.69 4.56 -2.34
N ARG A 59 3.81 4.07 -2.86
CA ARG A 59 3.83 2.86 -3.66
C ARG A 59 4.27 1.73 -2.75
N MET A 60 3.49 0.68 -2.69
CA MET A 60 3.74 -0.39 -1.75
C MET A 60 3.37 -1.75 -2.31
N GLU A 61 3.97 -2.78 -1.73
CA GLU A 61 3.64 -4.16 -2.02
C GLU A 61 2.81 -4.73 -0.89
N ILE A 62 1.74 -5.42 -1.27
CA ILE A 62 0.93 -6.20 -0.33
C ILE A 62 1.37 -7.65 -0.50
N ILE A 63 1.83 -8.24 0.58
CA ILE A 63 2.34 -9.61 0.58
C ILE A 63 1.28 -10.50 1.21
N PHE A 64 0.88 -11.55 0.51
CA PHE A 64 -0.14 -12.45 1.04
C PHE A 64 0.20 -13.90 0.70
N VAL A 65 -0.18 -14.81 1.60
CA VAL A 65 0.11 -16.23 1.47
C VAL A 65 -0.99 -16.89 0.68
N LEU A 66 -0.60 -17.71 -0.29
CA LEU A 66 -1.53 -18.53 -1.04
C LEU A 66 -1.86 -19.78 -0.24
N GLU A 67 -3.16 -20.08 -0.17
CA GLU A 67 -3.64 -21.29 0.48
C GLU A 67 -3.96 -22.36 -0.54
N GLY A 68 -3.83 -23.57 -0.11
CA GLY A 68 -4.13 -24.72 -0.92
C GLY A 68 -2.96 -25.39 -1.49
#